data_15756d78d5143b09ca4fbd3f3947143e
#
_entry.id   15756d78d5143b09ca4fbd3f3947143e
#
_cell.length_a   1.000
_cell.length_b   1.000
_cell.length_c   1.000
_cell.angle_alpha   90.00
_cell.angle_beta   90.00
_cell.angle_gamma   90.00
#
_symmetry.space_group_name_H-M   'P 1'
#
loop_
_entity.id
_entity.type
_entity.pdbx_description
1 polymer ?
#
loop_
_entity_poly.entity_id
_entity_poly.type
_entity_poly.pdbx_seq_one_letter_code
_entity_poly.pdbx_strand_id
1 'polypeptide(L)'
;MSPFQHAQRTITRRRFLAGTAIAAGSLLLYAGEIERHALMTVQHTVFIKNLPTAFHGFRIAQLSDIHFHEFDEPYFVEHAVRAVNRLKPDMVAVTGDFITAHHGPIATNLGDADACAAILSGINCGLRYCSLGNHDAFLGPQIRDILRRHGLTPLNNEFTALDLRGDRLWIAGLADAYFDVPNLTTAIPKRRTGEPIILLGHEPDFVDTVAATAPVDLMLAGHTHGGQVRIPLVPPILLPALGVKYVEGLFQAAAGTQVYVNRGLGCMHLPFRFNCPPELTLLTLQPA
;
A
#
# COMPACT_ATOMS: atom_id res chain seq x y z
N MET A 1 -19.80 -32.68 -57.31
CA MET A 1 -19.91 -31.56 -56.37
C MET A 1 -20.57 -32.07 -55.12
N SER A 2 -19.80 -32.32 -54.09
CA SER A 2 -20.30 -32.78 -52.75
C SER A 2 -20.52 -31.56 -51.85
N PRO A 3 -21.72 -31.35 -51.25
CA PRO A 3 -21.94 -30.26 -50.34
C PRO A 3 -21.39 -30.66 -48.98
N PHE A 4 -20.37 -29.94 -48.49
CA PHE A 4 -19.94 -29.99 -47.08
C PHE A 4 -21.10 -29.50 -46.22
N GLN A 5 -21.87 -30.43 -45.65
CA GLN A 5 -22.80 -30.09 -44.57
C GLN A 5 -21.99 -29.75 -43.31
N HIS A 6 -21.87 -28.47 -43.00
CA HIS A 6 -21.40 -28.01 -41.70
C HIS A 6 -22.50 -28.35 -40.68
N ALA A 7 -22.30 -29.46 -39.94
CA ALA A 7 -23.14 -29.78 -38.81
C ALA A 7 -22.97 -28.67 -37.74
N GLN A 8 -23.92 -27.77 -37.62
CA GLN A 8 -24.02 -26.84 -36.51
C GLN A 8 -24.16 -27.64 -35.23
N ARG A 9 -23.08 -27.74 -34.44
CA ARG A 9 -23.12 -28.33 -33.09
C ARG A 9 -23.91 -27.42 -32.17
N THR A 10 -25.18 -27.68 -31.99
CA THR A 10 -26.03 -26.99 -31.01
C THR A 10 -25.57 -27.35 -29.60
N ILE A 11 -25.20 -26.34 -28.82
CA ILE A 11 -24.85 -26.51 -27.39
C ILE A 11 -26.14 -26.78 -26.63
N THR A 12 -26.23 -27.94 -25.96
CA THR A 12 -27.39 -28.25 -25.11
C THR A 12 -27.37 -27.38 -23.85
N ARG A 13 -28.57 -27.05 -23.30
CA ARG A 13 -28.74 -26.29 -22.07
C ARG A 13 -27.86 -26.84 -20.93
N ARG A 14 -27.77 -28.16 -20.76
CA ARG A 14 -26.92 -28.81 -19.74
C ARG A 14 -25.44 -28.54 -19.98
N ARG A 15 -24.96 -28.60 -21.22
CA ARG A 15 -23.54 -28.30 -21.55
C ARG A 15 -23.22 -26.83 -21.34
N PHE A 16 -24.15 -25.95 -21.69
CA PHE A 16 -24.00 -24.51 -21.42
C PHE A 16 -23.89 -24.23 -19.94
N LEU A 17 -24.83 -24.73 -19.12
CA LEU A 17 -24.79 -24.54 -17.66
C LEU A 17 -23.53 -25.15 -17.01
N ALA A 18 -23.13 -26.37 -17.45
CA ALA A 18 -21.90 -26.97 -16.94
C ALA A 18 -20.66 -26.16 -17.31
N GLY A 19 -20.58 -25.67 -18.56
CA GLY A 19 -19.48 -24.80 -19.01
C GLY A 19 -19.41 -23.50 -18.22
N THR A 20 -20.55 -22.85 -17.95
CA THR A 20 -20.63 -21.62 -17.16
C THR A 20 -20.20 -21.89 -15.70
N ALA A 21 -20.63 -23.00 -15.10
CA ALA A 21 -20.23 -23.36 -13.74
C ALA A 21 -18.71 -23.63 -13.62
N ILE A 22 -18.13 -24.30 -14.61
CA ILE A 22 -16.68 -24.56 -14.67
C ILE A 22 -15.94 -23.21 -14.82
N ALA A 23 -16.37 -22.35 -15.72
CA ALA A 23 -15.73 -21.04 -15.93
C ALA A 23 -15.78 -20.18 -14.66
N ALA A 24 -16.94 -20.12 -14.00
CA ALA A 24 -17.09 -19.38 -12.75
C ALA A 24 -16.20 -19.96 -11.62
N GLY A 25 -16.18 -21.29 -11.46
CA GLY A 25 -15.31 -21.97 -10.49
C GLY A 25 -13.82 -21.72 -10.77
N SER A 26 -13.41 -21.75 -12.04
CA SER A 26 -12.02 -21.45 -12.41
C SER A 26 -11.64 -19.99 -12.12
N LEU A 27 -12.57 -19.06 -12.36
CA LEU A 27 -12.36 -17.65 -12.06
C LEU A 27 -12.21 -17.40 -10.55
N LEU A 28 -13.05 -18.04 -9.73
CA LEU A 28 -12.96 -17.95 -8.28
C LEU A 28 -11.65 -18.54 -7.75
N LEU A 29 -11.21 -19.70 -8.28
CA LEU A 29 -9.91 -20.27 -7.93
C LEU A 29 -8.76 -19.36 -8.36
N TYR A 30 -8.81 -18.78 -9.54
CA TYR A 30 -7.80 -17.83 -10.00
C TYR A 30 -7.71 -16.61 -9.06
N ALA A 31 -8.83 -15.98 -8.79
CA ALA A 31 -8.88 -14.78 -7.94
C ALA A 31 -8.53 -15.05 -6.47
N GLY A 32 -8.94 -16.23 -5.95
CA GLY A 32 -8.77 -16.60 -4.54
C GLY A 32 -7.43 -17.27 -4.21
N GLU A 33 -6.80 -17.97 -5.17
CA GLU A 33 -5.60 -18.74 -4.88
C GLU A 33 -4.37 -18.30 -5.68
N ILE A 34 -4.58 -17.75 -6.89
CA ILE A 34 -3.46 -17.39 -7.76
C ILE A 34 -3.18 -15.88 -7.67
N GLU A 35 -4.15 -15.05 -8.06
CA GLU A 35 -3.88 -13.62 -8.19
C GLU A 35 -3.64 -12.94 -6.85
N ARG A 36 -4.35 -13.32 -5.77
CA ARG A 36 -4.13 -12.74 -4.45
C ARG A 36 -2.73 -13.00 -3.87
N HIS A 37 -2.00 -13.98 -4.41
CA HIS A 37 -0.62 -14.29 -4.03
C HIS A 37 0.41 -13.91 -5.12
N ALA A 38 -0.04 -13.34 -6.23
CA ALA A 38 0.82 -12.91 -7.34
C ALA A 38 1.42 -11.54 -7.05
N LEU A 39 2.37 -11.46 -6.10
CA LEU A 39 3.04 -10.20 -5.75
C LEU A 39 3.68 -9.55 -6.97
N MET A 40 3.19 -8.37 -7.32
CA MET A 40 3.74 -7.55 -8.39
C MET A 40 4.70 -6.51 -7.83
N THR A 41 5.91 -6.44 -8.39
CA THR A 41 6.84 -5.33 -8.12
C THR A 41 6.63 -4.24 -9.16
N VAL A 42 6.17 -3.07 -8.71
CA VAL A 42 5.94 -1.90 -9.55
C VAL A 42 7.05 -0.88 -9.29
N GLN A 43 7.60 -0.30 -10.36
CA GLN A 43 8.68 0.70 -10.25
C GLN A 43 8.25 2.01 -10.89
N HIS A 44 8.46 3.10 -10.16
CA HIS A 44 8.19 4.46 -10.64
C HIS A 44 9.36 5.38 -10.34
N THR A 45 9.60 6.32 -11.25
CA THR A 45 10.46 7.47 -10.99
C THR A 45 9.59 8.63 -10.52
N VAL A 46 9.93 9.21 -9.38
CA VAL A 46 9.25 10.38 -8.81
C VAL A 46 10.17 11.58 -8.96
N PHE A 47 9.70 12.59 -9.66
CA PHE A 47 10.44 13.83 -9.87
C PHE A 47 10.09 14.83 -8.77
N ILE A 48 11.10 15.25 -7.98
CA ILE A 48 10.93 16.19 -6.87
C ILE A 48 11.67 17.48 -7.20
N LYS A 49 10.95 18.59 -7.11
CA LYS A 49 11.53 19.91 -7.34
C LYS A 49 12.57 20.23 -6.26
N ASN A 50 13.76 20.70 -6.71
CA ASN A 50 14.89 21.00 -5.83
C ASN A 50 15.35 19.81 -4.97
N LEU A 51 15.24 18.59 -5.47
CA LEU A 51 15.79 17.41 -4.76
C LEU A 51 17.30 17.59 -4.59
N PRO A 52 17.83 17.52 -3.36
CA PRO A 52 19.28 17.65 -3.12
C PRO A 52 20.06 16.51 -3.78
N THR A 53 21.28 16.80 -4.22
CA THR A 53 22.11 15.87 -5.00
C THR A 53 22.35 14.53 -4.28
N ALA A 54 22.47 14.54 -2.95
CA ALA A 54 22.68 13.34 -2.17
C ALA A 54 21.53 12.33 -2.29
N PHE A 55 20.33 12.79 -2.67
CA PHE A 55 19.14 11.96 -2.82
C PHE A 55 18.77 11.64 -4.28
N HIS A 56 19.62 12.03 -5.26
CA HIS A 56 19.42 11.60 -6.64
C HIS A 56 19.57 10.08 -6.73
N GLY A 57 18.54 9.42 -7.24
CA GLY A 57 18.49 7.96 -7.32
C GLY A 57 18.13 7.26 -6.00
N PHE A 58 17.76 7.98 -4.94
CA PHE A 58 17.34 7.40 -3.66
C PHE A 58 16.11 6.53 -3.85
N ARG A 59 16.16 5.30 -3.34
CA ARG A 59 15.17 4.26 -3.61
C ARG A 59 14.33 3.96 -2.38
N ILE A 60 13.02 4.08 -2.50
CA ILE A 60 12.05 3.82 -1.44
C ILE A 60 11.21 2.61 -1.83
N ALA A 61 11.25 1.54 -1.03
CA ALA A 61 10.31 0.45 -1.17
C ALA A 61 9.07 0.75 -0.30
N GLN A 62 7.88 0.67 -0.88
CA GLN A 62 6.63 0.85 -0.15
C GLN A 62 5.84 -0.46 -0.10
N LEU A 63 5.39 -0.81 1.10
CA LEU A 63 4.38 -1.82 1.42
C LEU A 63 3.20 -1.12 2.06
N SER A 64 2.00 -1.69 1.96
CA SER A 64 0.78 -1.17 2.58
C SER A 64 -0.25 -2.27 2.77
N ASP A 65 -1.24 -2.04 3.60
CA ASP A 65 -2.46 -2.85 3.70
C ASP A 65 -2.13 -4.35 3.76
N ILE A 66 -1.39 -4.75 4.77
CA ILE A 66 -0.93 -6.13 4.96
C ILE A 66 -2.09 -7.00 5.42
N HIS A 67 -2.95 -6.48 6.31
CA HIS A 67 -4.09 -7.19 6.90
C HIS A 67 -3.74 -8.59 7.38
N PHE A 68 -2.64 -8.67 8.14
CA PHE A 68 -2.06 -9.92 8.59
C PHE A 68 -3.08 -10.79 9.32
N HIS A 69 -3.18 -12.05 8.96
CA HIS A 69 -4.14 -13.05 9.45
C HIS A 69 -5.62 -12.79 9.09
N GLU A 70 -5.96 -11.79 8.26
CA GLU A 70 -7.34 -11.71 7.74
C GLU A 70 -7.60 -12.85 6.75
N PHE A 71 -6.81 -12.90 5.68
CA PHE A 71 -6.86 -13.94 4.66
C PHE A 71 -5.46 -14.36 4.18
N ASP A 72 -4.43 -13.64 4.56
CA ASP A 72 -3.07 -13.89 4.08
C ASP A 72 -2.24 -14.68 5.08
N GLU A 73 -1.55 -15.66 4.54
CA GLU A 73 -0.67 -16.54 5.28
C GLU A 73 0.66 -15.82 5.59
N PRO A 74 1.31 -16.12 6.73
CA PRO A 74 2.61 -15.55 7.08
C PRO A 74 3.65 -15.69 5.96
N TYR A 75 3.64 -16.80 5.21
CA TYR A 75 4.57 -17.07 4.11
C TYR A 75 4.50 -16.02 3.00
N PHE A 76 3.32 -15.41 2.78
CA PHE A 76 3.16 -14.39 1.74
C PHE A 76 3.81 -13.07 2.16
N VAL A 77 3.66 -12.67 3.43
CA VAL A 77 4.36 -11.51 3.99
C VAL A 77 5.88 -11.73 3.98
N GLU A 78 6.34 -12.96 4.35
CA GLU A 78 7.75 -13.32 4.21
C GLU A 78 8.23 -13.26 2.75
N HIS A 79 7.37 -13.66 1.79
CA HIS A 79 7.69 -13.52 0.37
C HIS A 79 7.89 -12.05 -0.02
N ALA A 80 7.03 -11.15 0.47
CA ALA A 80 7.17 -9.70 0.25
C ALA A 80 8.46 -9.16 0.87
N VAL A 81 8.81 -9.57 2.10
CA VAL A 81 10.08 -9.20 2.76
C VAL A 81 11.29 -9.66 1.93
N ARG A 82 11.26 -10.91 1.44
CA ARG A 82 12.33 -11.41 0.55
C ARG A 82 12.41 -10.60 -0.76
N ALA A 83 11.28 -10.16 -1.29
CA ALA A 83 11.23 -9.32 -2.48
C ALA A 83 11.82 -7.93 -2.21
N VAL A 84 11.47 -7.27 -1.10
CA VAL A 84 12.08 -6.01 -0.65
C VAL A 84 13.59 -6.14 -0.53
N ASN A 85 14.07 -7.21 0.12
CA ASN A 85 15.50 -7.45 0.33
C ASN A 85 16.27 -7.63 -0.99
N ARG A 86 15.66 -8.24 -2.02
CA ARG A 86 16.26 -8.34 -3.36
C ARG A 86 16.38 -6.99 -4.04
N LEU A 87 15.45 -6.08 -3.80
CA LEU A 87 15.49 -4.73 -4.38
C LEU A 87 16.57 -3.84 -3.75
N LYS A 88 17.01 -4.13 -2.51
CA LYS A 88 18.01 -3.34 -1.76
C LYS A 88 17.65 -1.84 -1.76
N PRO A 89 16.48 -1.44 -1.23
CA PRO A 89 16.10 -0.04 -1.15
C PRO A 89 16.95 0.70 -0.12
N ASP A 90 17.05 2.03 -0.26
CA ASP A 90 17.70 2.91 0.72
C ASP A 90 16.78 3.14 1.93
N MET A 91 15.46 3.08 1.73
CA MET A 91 14.44 3.24 2.75
C MET A 91 13.24 2.33 2.48
N VAL A 92 12.59 1.86 3.53
CA VAL A 92 11.30 1.17 3.45
C VAL A 92 10.23 2.01 4.14
N ALA A 93 9.10 2.18 3.48
CA ALA A 93 7.89 2.80 3.99
C ALA A 93 6.76 1.76 4.09
N VAL A 94 6.09 1.67 5.24
CA VAL A 94 4.88 0.87 5.39
C VAL A 94 3.72 1.81 5.73
N THR A 95 2.74 1.89 4.85
CA THR A 95 1.69 2.92 4.92
C THR A 95 0.38 2.40 5.50
N GLY A 96 0.46 1.76 6.69
CA GLY A 96 -0.68 1.38 7.50
C GLY A 96 -1.34 0.04 7.18
N ASP A 97 -2.33 -0.29 7.98
CA ASP A 97 -3.13 -1.51 7.97
C ASP A 97 -2.25 -2.77 8.05
N PHE A 98 -1.47 -2.85 9.14
CA PHE A 98 -0.67 -4.03 9.46
C PHE A 98 -1.53 -5.24 9.76
N ILE A 99 -2.64 -5.02 10.47
CA ILE A 99 -3.64 -6.02 10.85
C ILE A 99 -5.04 -5.55 10.44
N THR A 100 -6.01 -6.46 10.50
CA THR A 100 -7.43 -6.11 10.51
C THR A 100 -7.90 -6.15 11.96
N ALA A 101 -8.17 -4.98 12.57
CA ALA A 101 -8.70 -4.96 13.92
C ALA A 101 -10.13 -5.55 13.91
N HIS A 102 -10.31 -6.68 14.55
CA HIS A 102 -11.58 -7.36 14.69
C HIS A 102 -12.29 -6.98 16.00
N HIS A 103 -13.59 -7.24 16.06
CA HIS A 103 -14.36 -7.23 17.30
C HIS A 103 -13.99 -8.37 18.27
N GLY A 104 -12.87 -9.06 18.02
CA GLY A 104 -12.33 -10.15 18.83
C GLY A 104 -11.53 -9.65 20.04
N PRO A 105 -10.92 -10.58 20.80
CA PRO A 105 -10.09 -10.22 21.94
C PRO A 105 -8.91 -9.34 21.52
N ILE A 106 -8.66 -8.26 22.26
CA ILE A 106 -7.52 -7.34 22.04
C ILE A 106 -6.19 -8.11 21.98
N ALA A 107 -6.04 -9.15 22.82
CA ALA A 107 -4.83 -9.97 22.85
C ALA A 107 -4.55 -10.69 21.51
N THR A 108 -5.58 -11.08 20.77
CA THR A 108 -5.44 -11.70 19.43
C THR A 108 -4.91 -10.65 18.45
N ASN A 109 -5.54 -9.48 18.37
CA ASN A 109 -5.11 -8.40 17.49
C ASN A 109 -3.67 -7.95 17.77
N LEU A 110 -3.29 -7.86 19.05
CA LEU A 110 -1.90 -7.51 19.42
C LEU A 110 -0.92 -8.65 19.10
N GLY A 111 -1.36 -9.91 19.22
CA GLY A 111 -0.57 -11.08 18.80
C GLY A 111 -0.32 -11.07 17.29
N ASP A 112 -1.32 -10.74 16.48
CA ASP A 112 -1.20 -10.62 15.03
C ASP A 112 -0.28 -9.45 14.64
N ALA A 113 -0.39 -8.31 15.32
CA ALA A 113 0.49 -7.18 15.12
C ALA A 113 1.95 -7.53 15.46
N ASP A 114 2.20 -8.26 16.54
CA ASP A 114 3.54 -8.70 16.95
C ASP A 114 4.12 -9.69 15.93
N ALA A 115 3.33 -10.66 15.48
CA ALA A 115 3.75 -11.65 14.47
C ALA A 115 4.04 -10.96 13.10
N CYS A 116 3.19 -10.04 12.66
CA CYS A 116 3.43 -9.24 11.46
C CYS A 116 4.73 -8.44 11.57
N ALA A 117 4.91 -7.71 12.67
CA ALA A 117 6.11 -6.90 12.91
C ALA A 117 7.38 -7.76 13.00
N ALA A 118 7.29 -8.95 13.58
CA ALA A 118 8.39 -9.92 13.64
C ALA A 118 8.84 -10.34 12.22
N ILE A 119 7.92 -10.63 11.31
CA ILE A 119 8.25 -10.93 9.90
C ILE A 119 8.87 -9.71 9.23
N LEU A 120 8.30 -8.52 9.40
CA LEU A 120 8.82 -7.28 8.82
C LEU A 120 10.20 -6.90 9.36
N SER A 121 10.57 -7.34 10.56
CA SER A 121 11.92 -7.15 11.12
C SER A 121 13.01 -7.82 10.27
N GLY A 122 12.65 -8.83 9.45
CA GLY A 122 13.51 -9.47 8.47
C GLY A 122 13.86 -8.60 7.25
N ILE A 123 13.33 -7.39 7.15
CA ILE A 123 13.71 -6.42 6.11
C ILE A 123 15.14 -5.92 6.36
N ASN A 124 16.04 -6.20 5.42
CA ASN A 124 17.45 -5.79 5.49
C ASN A 124 17.65 -4.36 4.97
N CYS A 125 17.07 -3.40 5.67
CA CYS A 125 17.19 -1.96 5.43
C CYS A 125 17.19 -1.23 6.77
N GLY A 126 18.14 -0.32 6.99
CA GLY A 126 18.28 0.41 8.25
C GLY A 126 17.22 1.48 8.47
N LEU A 127 16.65 2.02 7.39
CA LEU A 127 15.63 3.07 7.41
C LEU A 127 14.25 2.45 7.15
N ARG A 128 13.49 2.20 8.21
CA ARG A 128 12.17 1.56 8.15
C ARG A 128 11.16 2.43 8.87
N TYR A 129 10.42 3.24 8.11
CA TYR A 129 9.39 4.15 8.63
C TYR A 129 8.00 3.62 8.31
N CYS A 130 7.03 3.94 9.17
CA CYS A 130 5.65 3.56 8.93
C CYS A 130 4.66 4.59 9.50
N SER A 131 3.48 4.66 8.91
CA SER A 131 2.26 5.23 9.49
C SER A 131 1.34 4.09 9.91
N LEU A 132 0.32 4.38 10.71
CA LEU A 132 -0.78 3.47 10.97
C LEU A 132 -1.92 3.73 9.97
N GLY A 133 -2.77 2.72 9.75
CA GLY A 133 -4.00 2.85 9.01
C GLY A 133 -5.23 2.72 9.92
N ASN A 134 -6.41 2.80 9.31
CA ASN A 134 -7.65 2.82 10.05
C ASN A 134 -7.94 1.52 10.82
N HIS A 135 -7.44 0.39 10.36
CA HIS A 135 -7.55 -0.88 11.09
C HIS A 135 -6.59 -1.00 12.26
N ASP A 136 -5.48 -0.27 12.24
CA ASP A 136 -4.51 -0.22 13.36
C ASP A 136 -4.92 0.79 14.43
N ALA A 137 -5.66 1.85 14.07
CA ALA A 137 -5.88 3.04 14.89
C ALA A 137 -6.53 2.74 16.25
N PHE A 138 -7.42 1.74 16.33
CA PHE A 138 -8.05 1.33 17.59
C PHE A 138 -7.07 0.89 18.68
N LEU A 139 -5.94 0.31 18.28
CA LEU A 139 -4.87 -0.15 19.17
C LEU A 139 -3.58 0.62 18.91
N GLY A 140 -3.69 1.81 18.33
CA GLY A 140 -2.59 2.61 17.83
C GLY A 140 -1.39 2.73 18.77
N PRO A 141 -1.54 3.12 20.05
CA PRO A 141 -0.42 3.19 20.98
C PRO A 141 0.32 1.86 21.14
N GLN A 142 -0.43 0.76 21.34
CA GLN A 142 0.14 -0.57 21.54
C GLN A 142 0.83 -1.09 20.27
N ILE A 143 0.20 -0.89 19.10
CA ILE A 143 0.78 -1.28 17.81
C ILE A 143 2.06 -0.50 17.54
N ARG A 144 2.10 0.81 17.80
CA ARG A 144 3.35 1.59 17.67
C ARG A 144 4.47 1.05 18.55
N ASP A 145 4.16 0.64 19.78
CA ASP A 145 5.17 0.05 20.68
C ASP A 145 5.66 -1.32 20.18
N ILE A 146 4.77 -2.12 19.61
CA ILE A 146 5.13 -3.39 18.97
C ILE A 146 6.07 -3.11 17.79
N LEU A 147 5.69 -2.23 16.88
CA LEU A 147 6.50 -1.88 15.69
C LEU A 147 7.90 -1.40 16.08
N ARG A 148 7.99 -0.54 17.11
CA ARG A 148 9.29 -0.06 17.63
C ARG A 148 10.16 -1.20 18.17
N ARG A 149 9.59 -2.16 18.92
CA ARG A 149 10.32 -3.33 19.43
C ARG A 149 10.93 -4.18 18.31
N HIS A 150 10.26 -4.21 17.16
CA HIS A 150 10.72 -4.93 15.97
C HIS A 150 11.55 -4.06 15.00
N GLY A 151 11.94 -2.85 15.44
CA GLY A 151 12.86 -1.97 14.71
C GLY A 151 12.23 -1.23 13.53
N LEU A 152 10.91 -1.08 13.49
CA LEU A 152 10.24 -0.11 12.62
C LEU A 152 10.06 1.21 13.39
N THR A 153 10.03 2.32 12.67
CA THR A 153 9.85 3.67 13.25
C THR A 153 8.47 4.19 12.87
N PRO A 154 7.44 4.00 13.71
CA PRO A 154 6.13 4.56 13.46
C PRO A 154 6.16 6.08 13.69
N LEU A 155 5.64 6.83 12.73
CA LEU A 155 5.44 8.27 12.77
C LEU A 155 3.94 8.55 12.82
N ASN A 156 3.48 9.22 13.89
CA ASN A 156 2.08 9.54 14.12
C ASN A 156 1.95 11.01 14.51
N ASN A 157 1.70 11.88 13.52
CA ASN A 157 1.82 13.33 13.64
C ASN A 157 3.23 13.78 14.05
N GLU A 158 4.22 13.07 13.55
CA GLU A 158 5.64 13.21 13.87
C GLU A 158 6.48 13.29 12.60
N PHE A 159 7.69 13.80 12.70
CA PHE A 159 8.66 13.81 11.61
C PHE A 159 10.06 13.51 12.08
N THR A 160 10.93 13.12 11.16
CA THR A 160 12.37 12.94 11.39
C THR A 160 13.16 13.45 10.18
N ALA A 161 14.39 13.86 10.45
CA ALA A 161 15.32 14.24 9.39
C ALA A 161 16.13 13.03 8.92
N LEU A 162 16.32 12.93 7.62
CA LEU A 162 17.30 12.06 7.01
C LEU A 162 18.42 12.91 6.42
N ASP A 163 19.56 12.90 7.09
CA ASP A 163 20.74 13.67 6.68
C ASP A 163 21.71 12.76 5.92
N LEU A 164 22.05 13.13 4.70
CA LEU A 164 22.95 12.38 3.84
C LEU A 164 23.92 13.34 3.14
N ARG A 165 25.22 13.18 3.38
CA ARG A 165 26.30 13.98 2.77
C ARG A 165 26.12 15.50 2.89
N GLY A 166 25.47 15.96 3.97
CA GLY A 166 25.19 17.38 4.22
C GLY A 166 23.86 17.89 3.68
N ASP A 167 23.17 17.10 2.89
CA ASP A 167 21.82 17.36 2.38
C ASP A 167 20.76 16.73 3.30
N ARG A 168 19.55 17.30 3.31
CA ARG A 168 18.44 16.85 4.16
C ARG A 168 17.20 16.52 3.35
N LEU A 169 16.58 15.39 3.72
CA LEU A 169 15.25 14.96 3.34
C LEU A 169 14.42 14.76 4.62
N TRP A 170 13.20 15.24 4.67
CA TRP A 170 12.31 15.04 5.80
C TRP A 170 11.35 13.86 5.53
N ILE A 171 11.23 12.99 6.53
CA ILE A 171 10.22 11.94 6.56
C ILE A 171 9.21 12.32 7.63
N ALA A 172 7.97 12.49 7.23
CA ALA A 172 6.85 12.82 8.10
C ALA A 172 5.82 11.68 8.09
N GLY A 173 5.05 11.54 9.15
CA GLY A 173 3.93 10.60 9.22
C GLY A 173 2.71 11.24 9.85
N LEU A 174 1.55 10.98 9.27
CA LEU A 174 0.26 11.40 9.80
C LEU A 174 -0.38 10.31 10.65
N ALA A 175 -1.17 10.73 11.61
CA ALA A 175 -2.20 9.89 12.20
C ALA A 175 -3.22 9.51 11.12
N ASP A 176 -3.87 8.37 11.30
CA ASP A 176 -5.00 7.93 10.49
C ASP A 176 -6.11 9.00 10.45
N ALA A 177 -6.67 9.26 9.27
CA ALA A 177 -7.66 10.29 9.08
C ALA A 177 -9.11 9.80 9.29
N TYR A 178 -9.28 8.50 9.55
CA TYR A 178 -10.60 7.89 9.69
C TYR A 178 -11.02 7.77 11.15
N PHE A 179 -10.13 7.33 12.04
CA PHE A 179 -10.40 7.07 13.46
C PHE A 179 -9.49 7.80 14.43
N ASP A 180 -8.46 8.51 13.94
CA ASP A 180 -7.57 9.35 14.73
C ASP A 180 -7.64 10.81 14.21
N VAL A 181 -6.78 11.68 14.67
CA VAL A 181 -6.78 13.11 14.33
C VAL A 181 -5.46 13.50 13.67
N PRO A 182 -5.41 13.61 12.32
CA PRO A 182 -4.25 14.15 11.62
C PRO A 182 -3.94 15.57 12.06
N ASN A 183 -2.68 15.83 12.43
CA ASN A 183 -2.23 17.15 12.83
C ASN A 183 -1.02 17.60 11.97
N LEU A 184 -1.28 18.33 10.90
CA LEU A 184 -0.25 18.82 10.01
C LEU A 184 0.72 19.81 10.66
N THR A 185 0.29 20.52 11.70
CA THR A 185 1.14 21.48 12.41
C THR A 185 2.29 20.78 13.16
N THR A 186 2.04 19.58 13.68
CA THR A 186 3.06 18.78 14.38
C THR A 186 3.77 17.80 13.45
N ALA A 187 3.06 17.27 12.44
CA ALA A 187 3.61 16.31 11.50
C ALA A 187 4.60 16.92 10.49
N ILE A 188 4.40 18.20 10.11
CA ILE A 188 5.21 18.81 9.06
C ILE A 188 6.30 19.71 9.67
N PRO A 189 7.58 19.43 9.33
CA PRO A 189 8.68 20.24 9.84
C PRO A 189 8.70 21.65 9.22
N LYS A 190 9.25 22.60 9.97
CA LYS A 190 9.65 23.90 9.41
C LYS A 190 10.91 23.69 8.59
N ARG A 191 10.76 23.47 7.30
CA ARG A 191 11.86 23.18 6.39
C ARG A 191 12.51 24.45 5.80
N ARG A 192 13.78 24.32 5.39
CA ARG A 192 14.45 25.29 4.51
C ARG A 192 14.10 25.02 3.05
N THR A 193 14.28 26.02 2.19
CA THR A 193 14.19 25.83 0.74
C THR A 193 15.19 24.76 0.30
N GLY A 194 14.74 23.79 -0.52
CA GLY A 194 15.57 22.69 -0.99
C GLY A 194 15.64 21.49 -0.04
N GLU A 195 14.84 21.46 1.03
CA GLU A 195 14.68 20.27 1.89
C GLU A 195 13.32 19.63 1.59
N PRO A 196 13.22 18.59 0.76
CA PRO A 196 11.95 17.96 0.41
C PRO A 196 11.35 17.21 1.59
N ILE A 197 10.00 17.05 1.57
CA ILE A 197 9.23 16.31 2.57
C ILE A 197 8.53 15.14 1.88
N ILE A 198 8.78 13.94 2.38
CA ILE A 198 8.00 12.73 2.08
C ILE A 198 7.09 12.45 3.26
N LEU A 199 5.79 12.39 3.02
CA LEU A 199 4.76 12.17 4.02
C LEU A 199 4.22 10.75 3.92
N LEU A 200 4.22 10.01 5.01
CA LEU A 200 3.52 8.75 5.15
C LEU A 200 2.12 9.04 5.70
N GLY A 201 1.11 8.70 4.95
CA GLY A 201 -0.29 8.71 5.38
C GLY A 201 -0.94 7.40 4.94
N HIS A 202 -2.18 7.16 5.34
CA HIS A 202 -2.87 5.95 4.92
C HIS A 202 -3.92 6.27 3.86
N GLU A 203 -4.80 7.23 4.12
CA GLU A 203 -5.92 7.61 3.24
C GLU A 203 -5.46 8.58 2.14
N PRO A 204 -5.53 8.17 0.85
CA PRO A 204 -4.95 8.97 -0.23
C PRO A 204 -5.68 10.28 -0.51
N ASP A 205 -7.01 10.33 -0.33
CA ASP A 205 -7.78 11.55 -0.64
C ASP A 205 -7.47 12.69 0.35
N PHE A 206 -6.87 12.37 1.52
CA PHE A 206 -6.41 13.38 2.47
C PHE A 206 -5.27 14.26 1.90
N VAL A 207 -4.63 13.82 0.82
CA VAL A 207 -3.61 14.62 0.13
C VAL A 207 -4.13 15.99 -0.32
N ASP A 208 -5.41 16.14 -0.61
CA ASP A 208 -5.98 17.45 -0.99
C ASP A 208 -5.92 18.43 0.19
N THR A 209 -6.18 17.98 1.41
CA THR A 209 -6.03 18.79 2.63
C THR A 209 -4.55 19.11 2.88
N VAL A 210 -3.67 18.13 2.70
CA VAL A 210 -2.21 18.32 2.82
C VAL A 210 -1.74 19.40 1.83
N ALA A 211 -2.07 19.25 0.56
CA ALA A 211 -1.64 20.16 -0.51
C ALA A 211 -2.16 21.61 -0.33
N ALA A 212 -3.34 21.75 0.32
CA ALA A 212 -3.91 23.06 0.60
C ALA A 212 -3.24 23.77 1.78
N THR A 213 -2.59 23.03 2.69
CA THR A 213 -2.19 23.56 4.01
C THR A 213 -0.71 23.39 4.33
N ALA A 214 -0.01 22.49 3.67
CA ALA A 214 1.36 22.13 4.02
C ALA A 214 2.24 21.89 2.78
N PRO A 215 3.54 22.25 2.85
CA PRO A 215 4.46 22.11 1.71
C PRO A 215 5.05 20.68 1.67
N VAL A 216 4.28 19.72 1.21
CA VAL A 216 4.71 18.32 1.02
C VAL A 216 5.02 18.05 -0.44
N ASP A 217 6.11 17.36 -0.73
CA ASP A 217 6.52 17.06 -2.11
C ASP A 217 5.96 15.72 -2.60
N LEU A 218 5.92 14.71 -1.72
CA LEU A 218 5.36 13.39 -2.02
C LEU A 218 4.63 12.83 -0.80
N MET A 219 3.39 12.39 -0.97
CA MET A 219 2.67 11.56 0.00
C MET A 219 2.65 10.11 -0.47
N LEU A 220 2.92 9.17 0.44
CA LEU A 220 2.77 7.73 0.23
C LEU A 220 1.54 7.26 0.97
N ALA A 221 0.63 6.57 0.27
CA ALA A 221 -0.64 6.11 0.83
C ALA A 221 -0.99 4.69 0.37
N GLY A 222 -1.98 4.09 1.02
CA GLY A 222 -2.57 2.80 0.71
C GLY A 222 -4.10 2.87 0.73
N HIS A 223 -4.75 2.07 1.62
CA HIS A 223 -6.17 2.13 1.98
C HIS A 223 -7.17 1.64 0.92
N THR A 224 -6.92 1.89 -0.34
CA THR A 224 -7.87 1.64 -1.43
C THR A 224 -7.90 0.20 -1.89
N HIS A 225 -6.85 -0.58 -1.60
CA HIS A 225 -6.56 -1.88 -2.21
C HIS A 225 -6.61 -1.88 -3.75
N GLY A 226 -6.52 -0.69 -4.39
CA GLY A 226 -6.78 -0.52 -5.82
C GLY A 226 -8.19 -0.93 -6.25
N GLY A 227 -9.13 -1.09 -5.31
CA GLY A 227 -10.47 -1.64 -5.50
C GLY A 227 -10.52 -3.16 -5.50
N GLN A 228 -9.42 -3.86 -5.22
CA GLN A 228 -9.23 -5.30 -4.95
C GLN A 228 -9.82 -6.26 -6.02
N VAL A 229 -11.07 -6.09 -6.43
CA VAL A 229 -11.76 -6.87 -7.49
C VAL A 229 -12.23 -5.92 -8.57
N ARG A 230 -11.59 -5.97 -9.74
CA ARG A 230 -11.79 -5.01 -10.83
C ARG A 230 -12.31 -5.70 -12.09
N ILE A 231 -13.51 -5.34 -12.49
CA ILE A 231 -14.05 -5.77 -13.77
C ILE A 231 -13.40 -4.95 -14.88
N PRO A 232 -12.83 -5.58 -15.92
CA PRO A 232 -12.23 -4.84 -17.03
C PRO A 232 -13.21 -3.80 -17.62
N LEU A 233 -12.72 -2.59 -17.87
CA LEU A 233 -13.48 -1.47 -18.45
C LEU A 233 -14.56 -0.87 -17.50
N VAL A 234 -14.64 -1.31 -16.26
CA VAL A 234 -15.52 -0.74 -15.24
C VAL A 234 -14.67 -0.12 -14.14
N PRO A 235 -14.98 1.09 -13.63
CA PRO A 235 -14.32 1.62 -12.45
C PRO A 235 -14.44 0.66 -11.26
N PRO A 236 -13.54 0.74 -10.26
CA PRO A 236 -13.66 -0.05 -9.05
C PRO A 236 -15.03 0.13 -8.40
N ILE A 237 -15.69 -0.99 -8.05
CA ILE A 237 -17.09 -0.97 -7.55
C ILE A 237 -17.13 -0.60 -6.08
N LEU A 238 -16.14 -1.04 -5.31
CA LEU A 238 -16.03 -0.78 -3.87
C LEU A 238 -14.72 -0.05 -3.60
N LEU A 239 -14.84 1.13 -3.02
CA LEU A 239 -13.72 1.93 -2.54
C LEU A 239 -14.09 2.44 -1.14
N PRO A 240 -13.11 2.50 -0.22
CA PRO A 240 -13.34 3.06 1.10
C PRO A 240 -13.51 4.59 1.04
N ALA A 241 -14.10 5.16 2.08
CA ALA A 241 -14.12 6.61 2.25
C ALA A 241 -12.68 7.15 2.34
N LEU A 242 -12.43 8.35 1.80
CA LEU A 242 -11.09 8.94 1.67
C LEU A 242 -10.13 8.18 0.72
N GLY A 243 -10.64 7.27 -0.10
CA GLY A 243 -9.91 6.51 -1.13
C GLY A 243 -10.65 6.43 -2.46
N VAL A 244 -11.50 7.41 -2.77
CA VAL A 244 -12.36 7.41 -3.98
C VAL A 244 -11.73 8.16 -5.14
N LYS A 245 -11.01 9.23 -4.86
CA LYS A 245 -10.41 10.11 -5.87
C LYS A 245 -9.08 9.58 -6.40
N TYR A 246 -8.22 9.14 -5.50
CA TYR A 246 -6.90 8.62 -5.80
C TYR A 246 -6.85 7.13 -5.47
N VAL A 247 -6.92 6.27 -6.49
CA VAL A 247 -7.16 4.85 -6.26
C VAL A 247 -5.89 4.00 -6.31
N GLU A 248 -5.03 4.19 -7.29
CA GLU A 248 -3.75 3.46 -7.42
C GLU A 248 -2.76 4.20 -8.30
N GLY A 249 -1.47 4.11 -7.98
CA GLY A 249 -0.40 4.70 -8.77
C GLY A 249 -0.05 6.13 -8.37
N LEU A 250 0.66 6.84 -9.24
CA LEU A 250 1.18 8.18 -8.99
C LEU A 250 0.24 9.25 -9.55
N PHE A 251 -0.15 10.20 -8.72
CA PHE A 251 -0.99 11.34 -9.09
C PHE A 251 -0.32 12.65 -8.72
N GLN A 252 -0.71 13.70 -9.44
CA GLN A 252 -0.37 15.08 -9.11
C GLN A 252 -1.56 15.72 -8.39
N ALA A 253 -1.39 16.08 -7.13
CA ALA A 253 -2.34 16.90 -6.38
C ALA A 253 -2.05 18.39 -6.55
N ALA A 254 -2.76 19.24 -5.82
CA ALA A 254 -2.57 20.69 -5.88
C ALA A 254 -1.18 21.11 -5.34
N ALA A 255 -0.81 22.37 -5.57
CA ALA A 255 0.40 23.02 -5.04
C ALA A 255 1.74 22.31 -5.32
N GLY A 256 1.77 21.40 -6.29
CA GLY A 256 2.98 20.62 -6.62
C GLY A 256 3.18 19.37 -5.78
N THR A 257 2.27 19.06 -4.86
CA THR A 257 2.29 17.81 -4.09
C THR A 257 1.94 16.62 -4.97
N GLN A 258 2.68 15.52 -4.85
CA GLN A 258 2.37 14.25 -5.49
C GLN A 258 1.83 13.26 -4.46
N VAL A 259 1.01 12.30 -4.88
CA VAL A 259 0.60 11.16 -4.05
C VAL A 259 0.81 9.87 -4.81
N TYR A 260 1.46 8.90 -4.17
CA TYR A 260 1.52 7.54 -4.66
C TYR A 260 0.62 6.66 -3.81
N VAL A 261 -0.29 5.93 -4.47
CA VAL A 261 -1.25 5.04 -3.80
C VAL A 261 -0.91 3.60 -4.14
N ASN A 262 -0.48 2.85 -3.12
CA ASN A 262 -0.14 1.44 -3.22
C ASN A 262 -1.43 0.58 -3.11
N ARG A 263 -1.51 -0.50 -3.89
CA ARG A 263 -2.68 -1.42 -3.89
C ARG A 263 -2.73 -2.38 -2.71
N GLY A 264 -1.73 -2.31 -1.82
CA GLY A 264 -1.66 -3.19 -0.66
C GLY A 264 -1.21 -4.63 -0.97
N LEU A 265 -0.86 -5.34 0.09
CA LEU A 265 -0.50 -6.76 0.04
C LEU A 265 -1.69 -7.67 0.31
N GLY A 266 -2.44 -7.39 1.37
CA GLY A 266 -3.53 -8.22 1.87
C GLY A 266 -4.86 -8.04 1.11
N CYS A 267 -5.86 -8.74 1.59
CA CYS A 267 -7.24 -8.64 1.12
C CYS A 267 -8.15 -8.16 2.25
N MET A 268 -9.20 -7.41 1.92
CA MET A 268 -10.25 -6.99 2.83
C MET A 268 -11.61 -7.54 2.43
N HIS A 269 -12.45 -7.88 3.40
CA HIS A 269 -13.82 -8.39 3.25
C HIS A 269 -13.93 -9.74 2.52
N LEU A 270 -13.17 -9.97 1.47
CA LEU A 270 -13.20 -11.20 0.66
C LEU A 270 -11.77 -11.64 0.33
N PRO A 271 -11.49 -12.95 0.35
CA PRO A 271 -10.16 -13.49 0.03
C PRO A 271 -9.90 -13.55 -1.49
N PHE A 272 -10.23 -12.49 -2.21
CA PHE A 272 -10.12 -12.44 -3.66
C PHE A 272 -9.43 -11.17 -4.14
N ARG A 273 -8.50 -11.33 -5.10
CA ARG A 273 -8.03 -10.24 -5.95
C ARG A 273 -8.28 -10.59 -7.40
N PHE A 274 -8.82 -9.68 -8.16
CA PHE A 274 -9.07 -9.90 -9.58
C PHE A 274 -8.72 -8.63 -10.38
N ASN A 275 -7.83 -8.78 -11.35
CA ASN A 275 -7.27 -7.69 -12.16
C ASN A 275 -6.68 -6.55 -11.28
N CYS A 276 -6.20 -6.92 -10.10
CA CYS A 276 -5.64 -6.02 -9.09
C CYS A 276 -4.69 -6.80 -8.14
N PRO A 277 -3.56 -7.32 -8.64
CA PRO A 277 -2.64 -8.13 -7.84
C PRO A 277 -2.00 -7.32 -6.71
N PRO A 278 -1.55 -7.98 -5.63
CA PRO A 278 -0.81 -7.34 -4.54
C PRO A 278 0.43 -6.61 -5.03
N GLU A 279 0.81 -5.53 -4.36
CA GLU A 279 1.85 -4.63 -4.84
C GLU A 279 2.97 -4.41 -3.82
N LEU A 280 4.21 -4.58 -4.29
CA LEU A 280 5.42 -4.00 -3.74
C LEU A 280 5.86 -2.87 -4.67
N THR A 281 5.87 -1.63 -4.19
CA THR A 281 6.33 -0.50 -5.00
C THR A 281 7.80 -0.19 -4.72
N LEU A 282 8.54 0.17 -5.77
CA LEU A 282 9.86 0.79 -5.67
C LEU A 282 9.83 2.15 -6.34
N LEU A 283 9.94 3.20 -5.54
CA LEU A 283 10.04 4.58 -6.00
C LEU A 283 11.51 4.98 -6.08
N THR A 284 11.90 5.63 -7.18
CA THR A 284 13.25 6.21 -7.33
C THR A 284 13.12 7.72 -7.45
N LEU A 285 13.73 8.46 -6.52
CA LEU A 285 13.68 9.91 -6.51
C LEU A 285 14.65 10.49 -7.54
N GLN A 286 14.17 11.47 -8.33
CA GLN A 286 14.98 12.21 -9.29
C GLN A 286 14.67 13.71 -9.22
N PRO A 287 15.60 14.59 -9.56
CA PRO A 287 15.32 16.02 -9.68
C PRO A 287 14.33 16.27 -10.83
N ALA A 288 13.35 17.19 -10.59
CA ALA A 288 12.41 17.64 -11.61
C ALA A 288 13.05 18.69 -12.54
#